data_f8358b18257a8d279973acfe4578a150
#
_entry.id   f8358b18257a8d279973acfe4578a150
#
_cell.length_a   1.000
_cell.length_b   1.000
_cell.length_c   1.000
_cell.angle_alpha   90.00
_cell.angle_beta   90.00
_cell.angle_gamma   90.00
#
_symmetry.space_group_name_H-M   'P 1'
#
loop_
_entity.id
_entity.type
_entity.pdbx_description
1 polymer ?
#
loop_
_entity_poly.entity_id
_entity_poly.type
_entity_poly.pdbx_seq_one_letter_code
_entity_poly.pdbx_strand_id
1 'polypeptide(L)'
;MIIYNNERVIILAILIPIMLFIFIKGFYKCKKNNEFYIKYDILSKNYNFTSLKILDNYLNGWGISHFILYFILAYIYPSEWIFILVCSILWEILEYIFSFPFFNYDCKYNNTDVKYNNWWYAQYEDIVMNILGISLALLIRHFH
;
A
#
# COMPACT_ATOMS: atom_id res chain seq x y z
N MET A 1 -10.87 -19.65 24.28
CA MET A 1 -11.51 -18.70 23.34
C MET A 1 -10.97 -17.25 23.40
N ILE A 2 -10.01 -16.94 24.29
CA ILE A 2 -9.49 -15.56 24.49
C ILE A 2 -8.21 -15.27 23.67
N ILE A 3 -7.51 -16.31 23.19
CA ILE A 3 -6.20 -16.13 22.51
C ILE A 3 -6.35 -15.55 21.10
N TYR A 4 -7.43 -15.85 20.37
CA TYR A 4 -7.66 -15.37 18.99
C TYR A 4 -7.82 -13.84 18.87
N ASN A 5 -8.26 -13.15 19.92
CA ASN A 5 -8.43 -11.70 19.87
C ASN A 5 -7.11 -10.93 19.92
N ASN A 6 -6.04 -11.54 20.47
CA ASN A 6 -4.76 -10.82 20.62
C ASN A 6 -4.02 -10.65 19.28
N GLU A 7 -4.06 -11.66 18.40
CA GLU A 7 -3.36 -11.60 17.11
C GLU A 7 -3.93 -10.49 16.20
N ARG A 8 -5.26 -10.39 16.10
CA ARG A 8 -5.94 -9.32 15.35
C ARG A 8 -5.63 -7.93 15.89
N VAL A 9 -5.60 -7.81 17.24
CA VAL A 9 -5.24 -6.53 17.88
C VAL A 9 -3.79 -6.16 17.54
N ILE A 10 -2.87 -7.12 17.55
CA ILE A 10 -1.47 -6.88 17.18
C ILE A 10 -1.36 -6.50 15.69
N ILE A 11 -2.06 -7.20 14.80
CA ILE A 11 -2.10 -6.88 13.37
C ILE A 11 -2.59 -5.44 13.16
N LEU A 12 -3.69 -5.05 13.80
CA LEU A 12 -4.22 -3.68 13.73
C LEU A 12 -3.25 -2.67 14.34
N ALA A 13 -2.58 -3.00 15.44
CA ALA A 13 -1.58 -2.14 16.07
C ALA A 13 -0.35 -1.91 15.18
N ILE A 14 -0.08 -2.79 14.22
CA ILE A 14 0.96 -2.60 13.20
C ILE A 14 0.40 -1.80 12.02
N LEU A 15 -0.77 -2.18 11.49
CA LEU A 15 -1.33 -1.57 10.28
C LEU A 15 -1.77 -0.11 10.50
N ILE A 16 -2.45 0.19 11.61
CA ILE A 16 -2.98 1.54 11.86
C ILE A 16 -1.88 2.61 11.88
N PRO A 17 -0.75 2.46 12.59
CA PRO A 17 0.33 3.45 12.54
C PRO A 17 0.95 3.61 11.16
N ILE A 18 1.10 2.53 10.39
CA ILE A 18 1.60 2.57 9.01
C ILE A 18 0.63 3.38 8.14
N MET A 19 -0.66 3.08 8.21
CA MET A 19 -1.72 3.78 7.49
C MET A 19 -1.76 5.27 7.86
N LEU A 20 -1.70 5.60 9.15
CA LEU A 20 -1.65 6.99 9.62
C LEU A 20 -0.40 7.71 9.12
N PHE A 21 0.75 7.05 9.13
CA PHE A 21 1.99 7.63 8.61
C PHE A 21 1.89 7.94 7.11
N ILE A 22 1.35 7.00 6.32
CA ILE A 22 1.11 7.20 4.89
C ILE A 22 0.12 8.36 4.67
N PHE A 23 -0.98 8.39 5.44
CA PHE A 23 -1.96 9.47 5.39
C PHE A 23 -1.35 10.84 5.68
N ILE A 24 -0.62 10.97 6.79
CA ILE A 24 0.05 12.21 7.17
C ILE A 24 1.08 12.63 6.12
N LYS A 25 1.86 11.68 5.61
CA LYS A 25 2.86 11.93 4.56
C LYS A 25 2.20 12.43 3.27
N GLY A 26 1.10 11.80 2.84
CA GLY A 26 0.33 12.22 1.67
C GLY A 26 -0.26 13.62 1.83
N PHE A 27 -0.90 13.89 2.96
CA PHE A 27 -1.45 15.19 3.28
C PHE A 27 -0.39 16.30 3.29
N TYR A 28 0.77 16.01 3.88
CA TYR A 28 1.87 16.97 3.97
C TYR A 28 2.50 17.27 2.61
N LYS A 29 2.67 16.25 1.77
CA LYS A 29 3.14 16.42 0.38
C LYS A 29 2.20 17.26 -0.44
N CYS A 30 0.90 16.99 -0.34
CA CYS A 30 -0.13 17.71 -1.05
C CYS A 30 -0.13 19.19 -0.69
N LYS A 31 -0.06 19.51 0.62
CA LYS A 31 -0.11 20.90 1.12
C LYS A 31 1.13 21.72 0.77
N LYS A 32 2.31 21.10 0.65
CA LYS A 32 3.58 21.84 0.46
C LYS A 32 4.02 22.04 -0.98
N ASN A 33 3.33 21.44 -1.97
CA ASN A 33 3.73 21.52 -3.39
C ASN A 33 5.23 21.24 -3.61
N ASN A 34 5.79 20.26 -2.90
CA ASN A 34 7.23 20.13 -2.75
C ASN A 34 7.76 19.15 -3.80
N GLU A 35 8.27 19.68 -4.94
CA GLU A 35 8.92 18.92 -6.02
C GLU A 35 10.01 17.98 -5.51
N PHE A 36 10.70 18.37 -4.44
CA PHE A 36 11.76 17.59 -3.82
C PHE A 36 11.26 16.21 -3.36
N TYR A 37 10.11 16.14 -2.70
CA TYR A 37 9.58 14.88 -2.17
C TYR A 37 9.13 13.90 -3.26
N ILE A 38 8.64 14.40 -4.40
CA ILE A 38 8.19 13.53 -5.49
C ILE A 38 9.37 12.96 -6.26
N LYS A 39 10.39 13.77 -6.52
CA LYS A 39 11.59 13.37 -7.26
C LYS A 39 12.42 12.31 -6.50
N TYR A 40 12.40 12.34 -5.18
CA TYR A 40 13.19 11.46 -4.32
C TYR A 40 12.36 10.44 -3.55
N ASP A 41 11.09 10.26 -3.90
CA ASP A 41 10.25 9.21 -3.30
C ASP A 41 10.64 7.85 -3.85
N ILE A 42 11.40 7.11 -3.03
CA ILE A 42 11.87 5.75 -3.36
C ILE A 42 10.68 4.82 -3.67
N LEU A 43 9.54 5.01 -2.98
CA LEU A 43 8.37 4.17 -3.17
C LEU A 43 7.66 4.42 -4.50
N SER A 44 7.76 5.65 -5.04
CA SER A 44 7.19 5.98 -6.35
C SER A 44 8.13 5.64 -7.52
N LYS A 45 9.30 5.07 -7.24
CA LYS A 45 10.27 4.72 -8.26
C LYS A 45 9.91 3.37 -8.88
N ASN A 46 9.79 3.34 -10.21
CA ASN A 46 9.68 2.08 -10.93
C ASN A 46 11.05 1.39 -10.99
N TYR A 47 11.08 0.15 -10.55
CA TYR A 47 12.27 -0.69 -10.64
C TYR A 47 12.13 -1.56 -11.88
N ASN A 48 12.73 -1.13 -12.99
CA ASN A 48 12.73 -1.85 -14.27
C ASN A 48 13.61 -3.11 -14.16
N PHE A 49 13.15 -4.12 -13.43
CA PHE A 49 13.86 -5.40 -13.33
C PHE A 49 13.71 -6.27 -14.58
N THR A 50 12.73 -5.97 -15.44
CA THR A 50 12.43 -6.76 -16.62
C THR A 50 12.18 -5.85 -17.82
N SER A 51 12.37 -6.38 -19.04
CA SER A 51 11.97 -5.72 -20.29
C SER A 51 10.44 -5.74 -20.52
N LEU A 52 9.68 -6.32 -19.59
CA LEU A 52 8.22 -6.43 -19.66
C LEU A 52 7.56 -5.21 -19.00
N LYS A 53 7.16 -4.23 -19.79
CA LYS A 53 6.46 -3.01 -19.33
C LYS A 53 5.21 -3.28 -18.48
N ILE A 54 4.57 -4.44 -18.66
CA ILE A 54 3.38 -4.83 -17.89
C ILE A 54 3.72 -4.96 -16.40
N LEU A 55 4.95 -5.36 -16.06
CA LEU A 55 5.37 -5.55 -14.67
C LEU A 55 5.82 -4.25 -13.99
N ASP A 56 6.00 -3.16 -14.72
CA ASP A 56 6.49 -1.89 -14.16
C ASP A 56 5.52 -1.33 -13.10
N ASN A 57 4.20 -1.53 -13.28
CA ASN A 57 3.20 -1.09 -12.32
C ASN A 57 3.22 -1.90 -11.02
N TYR A 58 3.56 -3.19 -11.09
CA TYR A 58 3.63 -4.09 -9.92
C TYR A 58 4.97 -3.99 -9.19
N LEU A 59 6.05 -3.70 -9.92
CA LEU A 59 7.43 -3.65 -9.41
C LEU A 59 7.88 -2.23 -9.06
N ASN A 60 6.95 -1.32 -8.81
CA ASN A 60 7.26 -0.04 -8.18
C ASN A 60 7.48 -0.24 -6.66
N GLY A 61 8.04 0.77 -6.00
CA GLY A 61 8.33 0.67 -4.57
C GLY A 61 7.09 0.45 -3.71
N TRP A 62 5.92 0.96 -4.11
CA TRP A 62 4.65 0.75 -3.42
C TRP A 62 4.20 -0.71 -3.53
N GLY A 63 4.11 -1.26 -4.72
CA GLY A 63 3.74 -2.66 -4.92
C GLY A 63 4.67 -3.62 -4.18
N ILE A 64 5.99 -3.37 -4.22
CA ILE A 64 6.95 -4.18 -3.46
C ILE A 64 6.73 -4.05 -1.95
N SER A 65 6.46 -2.85 -1.43
CA SER A 65 6.19 -2.65 0.00
C SER A 65 4.91 -3.34 0.45
N HIS A 66 3.86 -3.34 -0.37
CA HIS A 66 2.63 -4.09 -0.17
C HIS A 66 2.92 -5.59 -0.07
N PHE A 67 3.60 -6.14 -1.07
CA PHE A 67 3.99 -7.55 -1.06
C PHE A 67 4.74 -7.94 0.23
N ILE A 68 5.78 -7.19 0.60
CA ILE A 68 6.61 -7.49 1.77
C ILE A 68 5.79 -7.40 3.07
N LEU A 69 5.00 -6.33 3.24
CA LEU A 69 4.19 -6.13 4.45
C LEU A 69 3.21 -7.29 4.65
N TYR A 70 2.44 -7.64 3.63
CA TYR A 70 1.42 -8.67 3.73
C TYR A 70 2.01 -10.08 3.77
N PHE A 71 3.17 -10.30 3.14
CA PHE A 71 3.95 -11.52 3.32
C PHE A 71 4.37 -11.72 4.79
N ILE A 72 4.96 -10.70 5.42
CA ILE A 72 5.43 -10.78 6.80
C ILE A 72 4.25 -11.04 7.75
N LEU A 73 3.14 -10.29 7.59
CA LEU A 73 1.97 -10.47 8.45
C LEU A 73 1.38 -11.88 8.33
N ALA A 74 1.20 -12.39 7.12
CA ALA A 74 0.65 -13.73 6.92
C ALA A 74 1.64 -14.84 7.31
N TYR A 75 2.94 -14.60 7.24
CA TYR A 75 3.95 -15.54 7.70
C TYR A 75 3.96 -15.68 9.22
N ILE A 76 3.82 -14.56 9.95
CA ILE A 76 3.78 -14.56 11.42
C ILE A 76 2.43 -15.04 11.94
N TYR A 77 1.32 -14.64 11.30
CA TYR A 77 -0.06 -14.93 11.72
C TYR A 77 -0.83 -15.70 10.64
N PRO A 78 -0.42 -16.93 10.31
CA PRO A 78 -1.02 -17.68 9.20
C PRO A 78 -2.49 -18.03 9.42
N SER A 79 -2.96 -18.15 10.67
CA SER A 79 -4.37 -18.36 11.01
C SER A 79 -5.27 -17.17 10.67
N GLU A 80 -4.71 -15.96 10.60
CA GLU A 80 -5.45 -14.71 10.41
C GLU A 80 -5.34 -14.18 8.96
N TRP A 81 -4.95 -15.02 8.00
CA TRP A 81 -4.73 -14.57 6.61
C TRP A 81 -5.97 -13.93 5.97
N ILE A 82 -7.19 -14.42 6.28
CA ILE A 82 -8.45 -13.84 5.79
C ILE A 82 -8.63 -12.43 6.38
N PHE A 83 -8.37 -12.26 7.68
CA PHE A 83 -8.46 -10.96 8.33
C PHE A 83 -7.44 -9.98 7.74
N ILE A 84 -6.21 -10.42 7.52
CA ILE A 84 -5.15 -9.62 6.88
C ILE A 84 -5.58 -9.20 5.46
N LEU A 85 -6.15 -10.11 4.67
CA LEU A 85 -6.65 -9.82 3.32
C LEU A 85 -7.79 -8.81 3.36
N VAL A 86 -8.75 -8.95 4.29
CA VAL A 86 -9.84 -7.99 4.45
C VAL A 86 -9.30 -6.60 4.80
N CYS A 87 -8.34 -6.51 5.72
CA CYS A 87 -7.70 -5.23 6.06
C CYS A 87 -7.02 -4.59 4.84
N SER A 88 -6.37 -5.40 3.98
CA SER A 88 -5.72 -4.89 2.77
C SER A 88 -6.73 -4.31 1.78
N ILE A 89 -7.84 -5.00 1.55
CA ILE A 89 -8.91 -4.52 0.65
C ILE A 89 -9.56 -3.25 1.20
N LEU A 90 -9.83 -3.20 2.51
CA LEU A 90 -10.39 -2.01 3.14
C LEU A 90 -9.46 -0.80 3.01
N TRP A 91 -8.14 -1.01 3.06
CA TRP A 91 -7.18 0.06 2.83
C TRP A 91 -7.27 0.62 1.41
N GLU A 92 -7.32 -0.23 0.39
CA GLU A 92 -7.47 0.21 -1.01
C GLU A 92 -8.81 0.96 -1.23
N ILE A 93 -9.88 0.51 -0.57
CA ILE A 93 -11.16 1.21 -0.61
C ILE A 93 -11.04 2.60 0.03
N LEU A 94 -10.33 2.73 1.14
CA LEU A 94 -10.09 4.03 1.77
C LEU A 94 -9.25 4.94 0.87
N GLU A 95 -8.20 4.43 0.24
CA GLU A 95 -7.40 5.19 -0.74
C GLU A 95 -8.25 5.64 -1.92
N TYR A 96 -9.11 4.77 -2.43
CA TYR A 96 -10.06 5.12 -3.48
C TYR A 96 -11.00 6.26 -3.05
N ILE A 97 -11.58 6.18 -1.84
CA ILE A 97 -12.43 7.23 -1.29
C ILE A 97 -11.66 8.55 -1.16
N PHE A 98 -10.45 8.52 -0.62
CA PHE A 98 -9.62 9.71 -0.49
C PHE A 98 -9.11 10.28 -1.82
N SER A 99 -9.15 9.50 -2.90
CA SER A 99 -8.81 9.97 -4.24
C SER A 99 -9.88 10.89 -4.86
N PHE A 100 -11.10 10.92 -4.31
CA PHE A 100 -12.15 11.81 -4.81
C PHE A 100 -11.81 13.29 -4.61
N PRO A 101 -12.18 14.18 -5.55
CA PRO A 101 -11.85 15.61 -5.49
C PRO A 101 -12.33 16.32 -4.22
N PHE A 102 -13.36 15.79 -3.55
CA PHE A 102 -13.87 16.36 -2.29
C PHE A 102 -12.86 16.27 -1.15
N PHE A 103 -12.02 15.21 -1.13
CA PHE A 103 -10.96 15.01 -0.14
C PHE A 103 -9.59 15.47 -0.65
N ASN A 104 -9.41 15.58 -1.95
CA ASN A 104 -8.21 16.10 -2.57
C ASN A 104 -8.28 17.63 -2.62
N TYR A 105 -7.78 18.27 -1.58
CA TYR A 105 -7.37 19.66 -1.69
C TYR A 105 -6.37 19.75 -2.83
N ASP A 106 -6.69 20.56 -3.86
CA ASP A 106 -5.87 20.90 -5.03
C ASP A 106 -4.36 20.64 -4.82
N CYS A 107 -3.93 19.41 -5.02
CA CYS A 107 -2.54 19.08 -5.21
C CYS A 107 -2.17 19.55 -6.63
N LYS A 108 -2.30 20.85 -6.91
CA LYS A 108 -1.90 21.44 -8.17
C LYS A 108 -0.40 21.38 -8.29
N TYR A 109 0.06 20.49 -9.10
CA TYR A 109 1.41 20.56 -9.63
C TYR A 109 1.46 21.74 -10.61
N ASN A 110 2.37 22.69 -10.34
CA ASN A 110 2.65 23.86 -11.14
C ASN A 110 2.21 23.77 -12.60
N ASN A 111 1.16 24.51 -13.00
CA ASN A 111 0.81 25.00 -14.34
C ASN A 111 1.10 24.11 -15.57
N THR A 112 1.43 22.88 -15.43
CA THR A 112 1.54 21.92 -16.53
C THR A 112 0.34 21.00 -16.49
N ASP A 113 -0.30 20.79 -17.65
CA ASP A 113 -1.45 19.91 -17.89
C ASP A 113 -1.19 18.42 -17.55
N VAL A 114 -0.37 18.16 -16.58
CA VAL A 114 -0.12 16.82 -16.06
C VAL A 114 -1.33 16.44 -15.23
N LYS A 115 -2.19 15.61 -15.79
CA LYS A 115 -3.24 14.87 -15.11
C LYS A 115 -2.80 14.56 -13.68
N TYR A 116 -3.59 15.04 -12.73
CA TYR A 116 -3.50 14.85 -11.30
C TYR A 116 -2.70 13.61 -10.89
N ASN A 117 -1.47 13.81 -10.44
CA ASN A 117 -0.80 12.82 -9.62
C ASN A 117 -1.48 12.87 -8.25
N ASN A 118 -2.66 12.26 -8.17
CA ASN A 118 -3.31 12.02 -6.90
C ASN A 118 -2.35 11.15 -6.10
N TRP A 119 -1.87 11.66 -4.97
CA TRP A 119 -1.10 10.88 -4.01
C TRP A 119 -1.90 9.66 -3.54
N TRP A 120 -3.20 9.83 -3.47
CA TRP A 120 -4.18 8.82 -3.10
C TRP A 120 -4.81 8.27 -4.37
N TYR A 121 -4.35 7.14 -4.83
CA TYR A 121 -5.07 6.39 -5.85
C TYR A 121 -4.89 4.92 -5.57
N ALA A 122 -6.01 4.27 -5.30
CA ALA A 122 -6.05 2.83 -5.17
C ALA A 122 -5.64 2.21 -6.51
N GLN A 123 -4.71 1.29 -6.44
CA GLN A 123 -4.27 0.52 -7.60
C GLN A 123 -4.67 -0.94 -7.40
N TYR A 124 -5.34 -1.53 -8.37
CA TYR A 124 -5.64 -2.96 -8.31
C TYR A 124 -4.36 -3.81 -8.28
N GLU A 125 -3.24 -3.28 -8.77
CA GLU A 125 -1.92 -3.87 -8.70
C GLU A 125 -1.46 -4.10 -7.25
N ASP A 126 -1.78 -3.18 -6.34
CA ASP A 126 -1.44 -3.29 -4.93
C ASP A 126 -2.22 -4.43 -4.26
N ILE A 127 -3.50 -4.62 -4.63
CA ILE A 127 -4.29 -5.79 -4.18
C ILE A 127 -3.65 -7.09 -4.68
N VAL A 128 -3.21 -7.13 -5.92
CA VAL A 128 -2.54 -8.32 -6.49
C VAL A 128 -1.25 -8.61 -5.72
N MET A 129 -0.45 -7.59 -5.43
CA MET A 129 0.79 -7.75 -4.66
C MET A 129 0.52 -8.21 -3.22
N ASN A 130 -0.55 -7.73 -2.58
CA ASN A 130 -0.99 -8.20 -1.26
C ASN A 130 -1.35 -9.69 -1.29
N ILE A 131 -2.15 -10.11 -2.27
CA ILE A 131 -2.54 -11.52 -2.44
C ILE A 131 -1.31 -12.40 -2.70
N LEU A 132 -0.39 -11.97 -3.54
CA LEU A 132 0.85 -12.70 -3.83
C LEU A 132 1.71 -12.86 -2.58
N GLY A 133 1.85 -11.79 -1.78
CA GLY A 133 2.59 -11.84 -0.51
C GLY A 133 1.97 -12.83 0.48
N ILE A 134 0.65 -12.74 0.70
CA ILE A 134 -0.09 -13.66 1.58
C ILE A 134 0.06 -15.11 1.07
N SER A 135 -0.17 -15.34 -0.21
CA SER A 135 -0.13 -16.69 -0.80
C SER A 135 1.25 -17.33 -0.67
N LEU A 136 2.31 -16.57 -0.92
CA LEU A 136 3.68 -17.07 -0.77
C LEU A 136 4.00 -17.40 0.70
N ALA A 137 3.56 -16.56 1.64
CA ALA A 137 3.75 -16.80 3.07
C ALA A 137 3.08 -18.11 3.52
N LEU A 138 1.82 -18.32 3.12
CA LEU A 138 1.08 -19.54 3.45
C LEU A 138 1.70 -20.77 2.79
N LEU A 139 2.16 -20.65 1.55
CA LEU A 139 2.84 -21.73 0.83
C LEU A 139 4.10 -22.17 1.58
N ILE A 140 4.97 -21.24 1.96
CA ILE A 140 6.19 -21.54 2.71
C ILE A 140 5.87 -22.19 4.05
N ARG A 141 4.86 -21.68 4.77
CA ARG A 141 4.43 -22.25 6.06
C ARG A 141 3.81 -23.64 5.96
N HIS A 142 3.23 -23.97 4.80
CA HIS A 142 2.67 -25.31 4.56
C HIS A 142 3.75 -26.37 4.37
N PHE A 143 4.91 -25.99 3.84
CA PHE A 143 6.02 -26.91 3.59
C PHE A 143 7.06 -26.99 4.74
N HIS A 144 6.91 -26.16 5.76
CA HIS A 144 7.72 -26.15 6.98
C HIS A 144 6.89 -26.55 8.20
#